data_386900dc045bb7a931e80c08db1cbab4
#
_entry.id   386900dc045bb7a931e80c08db1cbab4
#
_cell.length_a   1.000
_cell.length_b   1.000
_cell.length_c   1.000
_cell.angle_alpha   90.00
_cell.angle_beta   90.00
_cell.angle_gamma   90.00
#
_symmetry.space_group_name_H-M   'P 1'
#
loop_
_entity.id
_entity.type
_entity.pdbx_description
1 polymer ?
#
loop_
_entity_poly.entity_id
_entity_poly.type
_entity_poly.pdbx_seq_one_letter_code
_entity_poly.pdbx_strand_id
1 'polypeptide(L)'
;MMRYIVVIWFCLLSMLYSCVLYAEDANAQQYQDSILKIAHAMPNTLVRLTYLRDMAYRHQYPPYNKTFSTALYEEARAQKNVTYENLGAYYLASCYDKLHDPDSLTYWVNELKKYAPEVGTYDYYLEQKAAISRALASKRQVEKAVYIAKEALKESLEHHCNNGEIASYNSLGCAYGISSRGDEALKIFQKACQRLTPQTKAALRVDILSRIIRMYSNAGQDSLKHFYLKQMDETLQEIISREP
;
A
#
# COMPACT_ATOMS: atom_id res chain seq x y z
N MET A 1 -26.96 -25.28 -35.26
CA MET A 1 -27.70 -25.32 -33.99
C MET A 1 -26.75 -25.21 -32.78
N MET A 2 -25.68 -26.04 -32.65
CA MET A 2 -24.77 -26.04 -31.50
C MET A 2 -24.00 -24.72 -31.25
N ARG A 3 -23.63 -23.96 -32.31
CA ARG A 3 -22.97 -22.64 -32.17
C ARG A 3 -23.85 -21.56 -31.49
N TYR A 4 -25.14 -21.56 -31.76
CA TYR A 4 -26.08 -20.61 -31.12
C TYR A 4 -26.31 -20.93 -29.64
N ILE A 5 -26.30 -22.20 -29.27
CA ILE A 5 -26.47 -22.64 -27.88
C ILE A 5 -25.25 -22.16 -27.05
N VAL A 6 -24.02 -22.30 -27.58
CA VAL A 6 -22.80 -21.85 -26.90
C VAL A 6 -22.79 -20.32 -26.67
N VAL A 7 -23.24 -19.54 -27.67
CA VAL A 7 -23.30 -18.08 -27.56
C VAL A 7 -24.33 -17.68 -26.51
N ILE A 8 -25.52 -18.33 -26.50
CA ILE A 8 -26.56 -18.06 -25.49
C ILE A 8 -26.08 -18.38 -24.08
N TRP A 9 -25.37 -19.50 -23.89
CA TRP A 9 -24.76 -19.86 -22.60
C TRP A 9 -23.70 -18.85 -22.13
N PHE A 10 -22.87 -18.37 -23.06
CA PHE A 10 -21.86 -17.37 -22.74
C PHE A 10 -22.48 -16.03 -22.36
N CYS A 11 -23.55 -15.61 -23.05
CA CYS A 11 -24.31 -14.40 -22.69
C CYS A 11 -24.99 -14.54 -21.32
N LEU A 12 -25.61 -15.70 -21.04
CA LEU A 12 -26.24 -15.96 -19.74
C LEU A 12 -25.23 -15.97 -18.59
N LEU A 13 -24.06 -16.60 -18.79
CA LEU A 13 -22.98 -16.61 -17.81
C LEU A 13 -22.41 -15.21 -17.56
N SER A 14 -22.25 -14.40 -18.62
CA SER A 14 -21.77 -13.02 -18.47
C SER A 14 -22.82 -12.12 -17.76
N MET A 15 -24.12 -12.32 -18.03
CA MET A 15 -25.18 -11.63 -17.30
C MET A 15 -25.25 -12.03 -15.83
N LEU A 16 -25.15 -13.33 -15.53
CA LEU A 16 -25.09 -13.82 -14.14
C LEU A 16 -23.87 -13.27 -13.39
N TYR A 17 -22.71 -13.28 -14.03
CA TYR A 17 -21.49 -12.72 -13.44
C TYR A 17 -21.63 -11.22 -13.17
N SER A 18 -22.21 -10.47 -14.11
CA SER A 18 -22.50 -9.04 -13.92
C SER A 18 -23.51 -8.78 -12.81
N CYS A 19 -24.54 -9.61 -12.67
CA CYS A 19 -25.52 -9.51 -11.59
C CYS A 19 -24.89 -9.80 -10.21
N VAL A 20 -23.99 -10.79 -10.11
CA VAL A 20 -23.27 -11.10 -8.86
C VAL A 20 -22.36 -9.95 -8.47
N LEU A 21 -21.57 -9.40 -9.40
CA LEU A 21 -20.72 -8.24 -9.13
C LEU A 21 -21.53 -7.02 -8.69
N TYR A 22 -22.66 -6.76 -9.36
CA TYR A 22 -23.55 -5.65 -8.99
C TYR A 22 -24.15 -5.82 -7.59
N ALA A 23 -24.51 -7.05 -7.21
CA ALA A 23 -25.03 -7.35 -5.88
C ALA A 23 -23.95 -7.21 -4.79
N GLU A 24 -22.70 -7.60 -5.08
CA GLU A 24 -21.55 -7.38 -4.17
C GLU A 24 -21.28 -5.89 -3.98
N ASP A 25 -21.29 -5.11 -5.05
CA ASP A 25 -21.09 -3.64 -4.99
C ASP A 25 -22.24 -2.96 -4.21
N ALA A 26 -23.50 -3.37 -4.40
CA ALA A 26 -24.64 -2.84 -3.66
C ALA A 26 -24.56 -3.15 -2.16
N ASN A 27 -24.15 -4.36 -1.79
CA ASN A 27 -23.93 -4.73 -0.39
C ASN A 27 -22.76 -3.95 0.24
N ALA A 28 -21.69 -3.75 -0.51
CA ALA A 28 -20.56 -2.94 -0.07
C ALA A 28 -20.96 -1.49 0.17
N GLN A 29 -21.74 -0.90 -0.74
CA GLN A 29 -22.24 0.47 -0.59
C GLN A 29 -23.18 0.59 0.62
N GLN A 30 -24.10 -0.33 0.81
CA GLN A 30 -25.01 -0.32 1.96
C GLN A 30 -24.24 -0.42 3.29
N TYR A 31 -23.20 -1.25 3.35
CA TYR A 31 -22.31 -1.34 4.51
C TYR A 31 -21.60 -0.02 4.76
N GLN A 32 -20.99 0.59 3.74
CA GLN A 32 -20.31 1.89 3.85
C GLN A 32 -21.25 2.97 4.37
N ASP A 33 -22.44 3.08 3.81
CA ASP A 33 -23.46 4.06 4.21
C ASP A 33 -23.88 3.86 5.67
N SER A 34 -24.02 2.61 6.12
CA SER A 34 -24.37 2.30 7.51
C SER A 34 -23.28 2.75 8.49
N ILE A 35 -22.01 2.50 8.17
CA ILE A 35 -20.85 2.92 8.97
C ILE A 35 -20.73 4.45 9.03
N LEU A 36 -20.89 5.12 7.88
CA LEU A 36 -20.85 6.58 7.82
C LEU A 36 -22.02 7.22 8.57
N LYS A 37 -23.21 6.63 8.52
CA LYS A 37 -24.37 7.06 9.32
C LYS A 37 -24.09 6.97 10.81
N ILE A 38 -23.45 5.89 11.28
CA ILE A 38 -23.02 5.74 12.68
C ILE A 38 -22.01 6.85 13.03
N ALA A 39 -20.99 7.06 12.18
CA ALA A 39 -20.00 8.10 12.40
C ALA A 39 -20.65 9.50 12.52
N HIS A 40 -21.58 9.84 11.64
CA HIS A 40 -22.26 11.14 11.65
C HIS A 40 -23.20 11.33 12.86
N ALA A 41 -23.72 10.24 13.43
CA ALA A 41 -24.51 10.29 14.67
C ALA A 41 -23.66 10.51 15.92
N MET A 42 -22.33 10.30 15.83
CA MET A 42 -21.41 10.57 16.93
C MET A 42 -21.20 12.10 17.11
N PRO A 43 -20.84 12.56 18.32
CA PRO A 43 -20.42 13.95 18.50
C PRO A 43 -19.30 14.33 17.53
N ASN A 44 -19.31 15.59 17.06
CA ASN A 44 -18.25 16.15 16.22
C ASN A 44 -16.99 16.43 17.08
N THR A 45 -16.29 15.36 17.45
CA THR A 45 -15.18 15.36 18.39
C THR A 45 -14.13 14.33 17.97
N LEU A 46 -13.08 14.23 18.77
CA LEU A 46 -12.04 13.20 18.63
C LEU A 46 -12.62 11.77 18.56
N VAL A 47 -13.78 11.49 19.17
CA VAL A 47 -14.44 10.19 19.14
C VAL A 47 -14.82 9.80 17.70
N ARG A 48 -15.43 10.73 16.94
CA ARG A 48 -15.77 10.49 15.52
C ARG A 48 -14.52 10.26 14.69
N LEU A 49 -13.47 11.07 14.87
CA LEU A 49 -12.20 10.91 14.16
C LEU A 49 -11.54 9.57 14.47
N THR A 50 -11.53 9.16 15.73
CA THR A 50 -10.99 7.87 16.15
C THR A 50 -11.76 6.72 15.50
N TYR A 51 -13.09 6.79 15.48
CA TYR A 51 -13.93 5.78 14.84
C TYR A 51 -13.64 5.69 13.32
N LEU A 52 -13.60 6.81 12.61
CA LEU A 52 -13.29 6.84 11.17
C LEU A 52 -11.87 6.33 10.87
N ARG A 53 -10.88 6.66 11.72
CA ARG A 53 -9.54 6.11 11.64
C ARG A 53 -9.55 4.58 11.74
N ASP A 54 -10.28 4.04 12.70
CA ASP A 54 -10.36 2.60 12.92
C ASP A 54 -11.03 1.91 11.73
N MET A 55 -12.05 2.54 11.13
CA MET A 55 -12.67 2.04 9.91
C MET A 55 -11.71 2.08 8.72
N ALA A 56 -10.99 3.18 8.52
CA ALA A 56 -9.97 3.30 7.46
C ALA A 56 -8.83 2.29 7.64
N TYR A 57 -8.41 2.04 8.88
CA TYR A 57 -7.38 1.05 9.20
C TYR A 57 -7.84 -0.38 8.95
N ARG A 58 -9.04 -0.76 9.41
CA ARG A 58 -9.58 -2.12 9.24
C ARG A 58 -9.90 -2.46 7.79
N HIS A 59 -10.30 -1.47 7.02
CA HIS A 59 -10.75 -1.62 5.63
C HIS A 59 -9.73 -1.04 4.64
N GLN A 60 -8.46 -1.47 4.73
CA GLN A 60 -7.39 -0.97 3.86
C GLN A 60 -7.42 -1.49 2.42
N TYR A 61 -8.40 -2.31 2.06
CA TYR A 61 -8.55 -2.92 0.73
C TYR A 61 -9.87 -2.52 0.08
N PRO A 62 -9.94 -2.50 -1.28
CA PRO A 62 -11.20 -2.28 -1.98
C PRO A 62 -12.27 -3.29 -1.53
N PRO A 63 -13.54 -2.90 -1.57
CA PRO A 63 -14.05 -1.63 -2.07
C PRO A 63 -14.13 -0.48 -1.02
N TYR A 64 -13.77 -0.73 0.22
CA TYR A 64 -14.06 0.15 1.36
C TYR A 64 -13.00 1.21 1.63
N ASN A 65 -11.74 0.91 1.26
CA ASN A 65 -10.57 1.69 1.67
C ASN A 65 -10.67 3.18 1.32
N LYS A 66 -11.11 3.52 0.11
CA LYS A 66 -11.23 4.90 -0.34
C LYS A 66 -12.30 5.67 0.44
N THR A 67 -13.48 5.06 0.64
CA THR A 67 -14.61 5.70 1.29
C THR A 67 -14.28 6.12 2.73
N PHE A 68 -13.76 5.20 3.55
CA PHE A 68 -13.45 5.52 4.94
C PHE A 68 -12.24 6.44 5.09
N SER A 69 -11.24 6.30 4.21
CA SER A 69 -10.09 7.21 4.20
C SER A 69 -10.48 8.63 3.81
N THR A 70 -11.38 8.79 2.83
CA THR A 70 -11.94 10.09 2.44
C THR A 70 -12.73 10.70 3.59
N ALA A 71 -13.63 9.93 4.20
CA ALA A 71 -14.43 10.41 5.33
C ALA A 71 -13.57 10.88 6.51
N LEU A 72 -12.49 10.14 6.82
CA LEU A 72 -11.52 10.55 7.85
C LEU A 72 -10.84 11.87 7.49
N TYR A 73 -10.35 11.99 6.25
CA TYR A 73 -9.65 13.18 5.80
C TYR A 73 -10.53 14.43 5.83
N GLU A 74 -11.75 14.33 5.28
CA GLU A 74 -12.70 15.45 5.22
C GLU A 74 -13.19 15.87 6.59
N GLU A 75 -13.53 14.93 7.47
CA GLU A 75 -13.95 15.20 8.84
C GLU A 75 -12.83 15.85 9.65
N ALA A 76 -11.60 15.31 9.55
CA ALA A 76 -10.44 15.89 10.24
C ALA A 76 -10.16 17.32 9.77
N ARG A 77 -10.28 17.58 8.47
CA ARG A 77 -10.13 18.91 7.89
C ARG A 77 -11.21 19.88 8.37
N ALA A 78 -12.46 19.43 8.43
CA ALA A 78 -13.57 20.23 8.95
C ALA A 78 -13.38 20.59 10.43
N GLN A 79 -12.81 19.67 11.22
CA GLN A 79 -12.47 19.89 12.63
C GLN A 79 -11.12 20.60 12.84
N LYS A 80 -10.37 20.91 11.76
CA LYS A 80 -9.01 21.48 11.80
C LYS A 80 -8.03 20.63 12.62
N ASN A 81 -8.22 19.32 12.60
CA ASN A 81 -7.35 18.37 13.29
C ASN A 81 -6.27 17.85 12.35
N VAL A 82 -5.13 18.53 12.34
CA VAL A 82 -4.01 18.29 11.44
C VAL A 82 -3.47 16.85 11.53
N THR A 83 -3.45 16.27 12.73
CA THR A 83 -2.96 14.89 12.94
C THR A 83 -3.83 13.87 12.21
N TYR A 84 -5.15 13.96 12.33
CA TYR A 84 -6.07 13.06 11.66
C TYR A 84 -6.23 13.37 10.15
N GLU A 85 -6.11 14.66 9.77
CA GLU A 85 -6.06 15.06 8.36
C GLU A 85 -4.85 14.43 7.66
N ASN A 86 -3.66 14.51 8.28
CA ASN A 86 -2.44 13.89 7.75
C ASN A 86 -2.57 12.36 7.69
N LEU A 87 -3.17 11.73 8.70
CA LEU A 87 -3.42 10.28 8.70
C LEU A 87 -4.42 9.87 7.61
N GLY A 88 -5.47 10.65 7.37
CA GLY A 88 -6.40 10.46 6.26
C GLY A 88 -5.70 10.52 4.89
N ALA A 89 -4.82 11.52 4.72
CA ALA A 89 -3.98 11.63 3.51
C ALA A 89 -3.07 10.39 3.32
N TYR A 90 -2.49 9.85 4.40
CA TYR A 90 -1.69 8.62 4.35
C TYR A 90 -2.52 7.41 3.87
N TYR A 91 -3.72 7.21 4.41
CA TYR A 91 -4.58 6.11 3.97
C TYR A 91 -5.05 6.29 2.53
N LEU A 92 -5.33 7.52 2.08
CA LEU A 92 -5.68 7.81 0.69
C LEU A 92 -4.48 7.56 -0.25
N ALA A 93 -3.27 7.98 0.11
CA ALA A 93 -2.06 7.63 -0.63
C ALA A 93 -1.91 6.10 -0.75
N SER A 94 -2.09 5.36 0.35
CA SER A 94 -2.06 3.89 0.34
C SER A 94 -3.14 3.26 -0.55
N CYS A 95 -4.32 3.85 -0.65
CA CYS A 95 -5.35 3.41 -1.60
C CYS A 95 -4.86 3.51 -3.04
N TYR A 96 -4.30 4.64 -3.43
CA TYR A 96 -3.84 4.86 -4.80
C TYR A 96 -2.54 4.14 -5.15
N ASP A 97 -1.67 3.82 -4.17
CA ASP A 97 -0.57 2.87 -4.37
C ASP A 97 -1.10 1.50 -4.80
N LYS A 98 -2.12 0.97 -4.10
CA LYS A 98 -2.75 -0.33 -4.44
C LYS A 98 -3.46 -0.33 -5.79
N LEU A 99 -3.98 0.81 -6.22
CA LEU A 99 -4.60 1.00 -7.53
C LEU A 99 -3.58 1.24 -8.66
N HIS A 100 -2.29 1.35 -8.32
CA HIS A 100 -1.22 1.71 -9.25
C HIS A 100 -1.53 2.98 -10.06
N ASP A 101 -2.10 3.98 -9.38
CA ASP A 101 -2.40 5.30 -9.94
C ASP A 101 -1.36 6.33 -9.46
N PRO A 102 -0.29 6.58 -10.24
CA PRO A 102 0.80 7.45 -9.82
C PRO A 102 0.39 8.93 -9.68
N ASP A 103 -0.60 9.39 -10.43
CA ASP A 103 -1.02 10.80 -10.42
C ASP A 103 -1.79 11.11 -9.14
N SER A 104 -2.81 10.33 -8.82
CA SER A 104 -3.56 10.48 -7.57
C SER A 104 -2.68 10.19 -6.35
N LEU A 105 -1.80 9.18 -6.42
CA LEU A 105 -0.84 8.90 -5.36
C LEU A 105 0.08 10.10 -5.11
N THR A 106 0.60 10.73 -6.16
CA THR A 106 1.46 11.93 -6.05
C THR A 106 0.71 13.08 -5.39
N TYR A 107 -0.56 13.30 -5.75
CA TYR A 107 -1.38 14.31 -5.10
C TYR A 107 -1.47 14.08 -3.58
N TRP A 108 -1.82 12.87 -3.15
CA TRP A 108 -1.97 12.56 -1.72
C TRP A 108 -0.65 12.55 -0.97
N VAL A 109 0.46 12.16 -1.61
CA VAL A 109 1.80 12.26 -1.02
C VAL A 109 2.17 13.73 -0.78
N ASN A 110 1.79 14.65 -1.67
CA ASN A 110 2.00 16.08 -1.47
C ASN A 110 1.12 16.64 -0.34
N GLU A 111 -0.12 16.17 -0.20
CA GLU A 111 -0.98 16.51 0.95
C GLU A 111 -0.34 16.00 2.26
N LEU A 112 0.12 14.75 2.29
CA LEU A 112 0.79 14.16 3.44
C LEU A 112 2.06 14.94 3.85
N LYS A 113 2.84 15.41 2.88
CA LYS A 113 4.08 16.18 3.11
C LYS A 113 3.84 17.48 3.86
N LYS A 114 2.71 18.14 3.67
CA LYS A 114 2.43 19.47 4.24
C LYS A 114 2.60 19.51 5.76
N TYR A 115 2.14 18.46 6.43
CA TYR A 115 2.08 18.42 7.89
C TYR A 115 2.95 17.30 8.49
N ALA A 116 3.54 16.43 7.67
CA ALA A 116 4.31 15.27 8.16
C ALA A 116 5.43 15.64 9.15
N PRO A 117 6.21 16.72 8.95
CA PRO A 117 7.21 17.13 9.94
C PRO A 117 6.59 17.60 11.26
N GLU A 118 5.47 18.31 11.21
CA GLU A 118 4.78 18.86 12.38
C GLU A 118 4.15 17.77 13.27
N VAL A 119 3.51 16.77 12.64
CA VAL A 119 2.80 15.70 13.34
C VAL A 119 3.64 14.43 13.56
N GLY A 120 4.93 14.45 13.18
CA GLY A 120 5.82 13.31 13.40
C GLY A 120 5.59 12.11 12.47
N THR A 121 4.99 12.32 11.29
CA THR A 121 4.66 11.26 10.31
C THR A 121 5.57 11.29 9.09
N TYR A 122 6.78 11.85 9.22
CA TYR A 122 7.71 12.01 8.11
C TYR A 122 8.12 10.68 7.48
N ASP A 123 8.23 9.64 8.29
CA ASP A 123 8.49 8.27 7.85
C ASP A 123 7.36 7.73 6.94
N TYR A 124 6.08 8.05 7.26
CA TYR A 124 4.93 7.71 6.42
C TYR A 124 4.95 8.45 5.09
N TYR A 125 5.32 9.73 5.10
CA TYR A 125 5.48 10.52 3.87
C TYR A 125 6.53 9.89 2.95
N LEU A 126 7.71 9.56 3.47
CA LEU A 126 8.82 8.99 2.68
C LEU A 126 8.49 7.60 2.15
N GLU A 127 7.80 6.78 2.94
CA GLU A 127 7.30 5.48 2.50
C GLU A 127 6.33 5.62 1.32
N GLN A 128 5.39 6.57 1.38
CA GLN A 128 4.44 6.81 0.29
C GLN A 128 5.10 7.52 -0.90
N LYS A 129 6.10 8.38 -0.70
CA LYS A 129 6.92 8.92 -1.78
C LYS A 129 7.64 7.82 -2.55
N ALA A 130 8.21 6.82 -1.85
CA ALA A 130 8.78 5.65 -2.49
C ALA A 130 7.73 4.82 -3.25
N ALA A 131 6.48 4.77 -2.80
CA ALA A 131 5.40 4.06 -3.49
C ALA A 131 5.08 4.66 -4.87
N ILE A 132 5.23 6.00 -5.06
CA ILE A 132 5.09 6.62 -6.39
C ILE A 132 6.01 5.94 -7.41
N SER A 133 7.24 5.61 -7.02
CA SER A 133 8.17 4.89 -7.89
C SER A 133 7.63 3.53 -8.32
N ARG A 134 7.00 2.76 -7.42
CA ARG A 134 6.40 1.46 -7.76
C ARG A 134 5.23 1.61 -8.73
N ALA A 135 4.37 2.60 -8.49
CA ALA A 135 3.24 2.91 -9.38
C ALA A 135 3.72 3.34 -10.78
N LEU A 136 4.76 4.18 -10.88
CA LEU A 136 5.38 4.54 -12.16
C LEU A 136 6.02 3.34 -12.87
N ALA A 137 6.73 2.49 -12.13
CA ALA A 137 7.35 1.28 -12.67
C ALA A 137 6.29 0.31 -13.25
N SER A 138 5.15 0.14 -12.57
CA SER A 138 4.04 -0.68 -13.09
C SER A 138 3.46 -0.14 -14.41
N LYS A 139 3.53 1.17 -14.63
CA LYS A 139 3.18 1.84 -15.90
C LYS A 139 4.32 1.88 -16.92
N ARG A 140 5.40 1.12 -16.69
CA ARG A 140 6.60 1.08 -17.54
C ARG A 140 7.36 2.41 -17.65
N GLN A 141 7.13 3.36 -16.76
CA GLN A 141 7.86 4.63 -16.68
C GLN A 141 9.13 4.47 -15.82
N VAL A 142 10.03 3.56 -16.23
CA VAL A 142 11.15 3.08 -15.41
C VAL A 142 12.12 4.18 -15.02
N GLU A 143 12.47 5.07 -15.93
CA GLU A 143 13.42 6.16 -15.68
C GLU A 143 12.91 7.12 -14.60
N LYS A 144 11.64 7.52 -14.69
CA LYS A 144 10.97 8.32 -13.67
C LYS A 144 10.88 7.57 -12.34
N ALA A 145 10.57 6.26 -12.39
CA ALA A 145 10.51 5.43 -11.20
C ALA A 145 11.85 5.38 -10.46
N VAL A 146 12.95 5.15 -11.19
CA VAL A 146 14.31 5.15 -10.63
C VAL A 146 14.66 6.52 -10.02
N TYR A 147 14.31 7.60 -10.72
CA TYR A 147 14.55 8.95 -10.23
C TYR A 147 13.82 9.20 -8.89
N ILE A 148 12.51 8.94 -8.83
CA ILE A 148 11.71 9.13 -7.61
C ILE A 148 12.21 8.25 -6.45
N ALA A 149 12.56 6.97 -6.72
CA ALA A 149 13.11 6.10 -5.68
C ALA A 149 14.42 6.61 -5.10
N LYS A 150 15.31 7.15 -5.93
CA LYS A 150 16.58 7.73 -5.47
C LYS A 150 16.36 9.01 -4.66
N GLU A 151 15.43 9.88 -5.08
CA GLU A 151 15.07 11.07 -4.32
C GLU A 151 14.47 10.70 -2.95
N ALA A 152 13.57 9.71 -2.91
CA ALA A 152 13.00 9.24 -1.66
C ALA A 152 14.07 8.62 -0.74
N LEU A 153 15.01 7.87 -1.31
CA LEU A 153 16.13 7.29 -0.57
C LEU A 153 17.04 8.36 0.03
N LYS A 154 17.41 9.37 -0.77
CA LYS A 154 18.24 10.49 -0.33
C LYS A 154 17.58 11.21 0.86
N GLU A 155 16.32 11.59 0.70
CA GLU A 155 15.56 12.29 1.74
C GLU A 155 15.38 11.41 3.00
N SER A 156 15.19 10.09 2.84
CA SER A 156 15.09 9.14 3.96
C SER A 156 16.40 9.05 4.75
N LEU A 157 17.54 9.08 4.08
CA LEU A 157 18.85 9.08 4.72
C LEU A 157 19.13 10.40 5.45
N GLU A 158 18.77 11.53 4.85
CA GLU A 158 18.94 12.87 5.44
C GLU A 158 18.10 13.03 6.72
N HIS A 159 16.93 12.43 6.77
CA HIS A 159 16.01 12.48 7.92
C HIS A 159 16.06 11.27 8.84
N HIS A 160 17.01 10.35 8.63
CA HIS A 160 17.18 9.12 9.42
C HIS A 160 15.91 8.27 9.54
N CYS A 161 15.10 8.22 8.47
CA CYS A 161 13.82 7.50 8.41
C CYS A 161 14.03 6.06 7.90
N ASN A 162 14.17 5.10 8.81
CA ASN A 162 14.48 3.71 8.47
C ASN A 162 13.43 3.05 7.57
N ASN A 163 12.14 3.20 7.86
CA ASN A 163 11.07 2.63 7.00
C ASN A 163 11.05 3.28 5.62
N GLY A 164 11.27 4.59 5.53
CA GLY A 164 11.41 5.31 4.26
C GLY A 164 12.62 4.83 3.45
N GLU A 165 13.77 4.59 4.10
CA GLU A 165 14.97 4.03 3.47
C GLU A 165 14.69 2.65 2.87
N ILE A 166 14.11 1.74 3.66
CA ILE A 166 13.77 0.38 3.22
C ILE A 166 12.75 0.41 2.08
N ALA A 167 11.69 1.22 2.18
CA ALA A 167 10.68 1.37 1.14
C ALA A 167 11.28 1.93 -0.17
N SER A 168 12.25 2.83 -0.06
CA SER A 168 12.97 3.40 -1.21
C SER A 168 13.86 2.37 -1.90
N TYR A 169 14.63 1.57 -1.14
CA TYR A 169 15.37 0.43 -1.70
C TYR A 169 14.43 -0.57 -2.36
N ASN A 170 13.32 -0.91 -1.72
CA ASN A 170 12.32 -1.80 -2.31
C ASN A 170 11.83 -1.28 -3.67
N SER A 171 11.45 -0.01 -3.73
CA SER A 171 10.94 0.62 -4.95
C SER A 171 12.00 0.69 -6.05
N LEU A 172 13.24 1.01 -5.70
CA LEU A 172 14.37 1.02 -6.63
C LEU A 172 14.68 -0.38 -7.19
N GLY A 173 14.68 -1.39 -6.32
CA GLY A 173 14.84 -2.80 -6.72
C GLY A 173 13.72 -3.26 -7.67
N CYS A 174 12.47 -2.86 -7.42
CA CYS A 174 11.34 -3.12 -8.32
C CYS A 174 11.54 -2.47 -9.69
N ALA A 175 11.95 -1.21 -9.74
CA ALA A 175 12.19 -0.50 -10.99
C ALA A 175 13.31 -1.16 -11.82
N TYR A 176 14.39 -1.60 -11.18
CA TYR A 176 15.45 -2.36 -11.85
C TYR A 176 14.97 -3.73 -12.32
N GLY A 177 14.16 -4.45 -11.52
CA GLY A 177 13.62 -5.74 -11.92
C GLY A 177 12.73 -5.67 -13.17
N ILE A 178 11.90 -4.61 -13.28
CA ILE A 178 11.04 -4.38 -14.45
C ILE A 178 11.85 -4.02 -15.70
N SER A 179 13.02 -3.39 -15.54
CA SER A 179 13.94 -3.03 -16.64
C SER A 179 14.93 -4.14 -17.00
N SER A 180 14.69 -5.38 -16.60
CA SER A 180 15.56 -6.54 -16.84
C SER A 180 16.98 -6.42 -16.25
N ARG A 181 17.15 -5.57 -15.25
CA ARG A 181 18.40 -5.36 -14.48
C ARG A 181 18.38 -6.22 -13.20
N GLY A 182 18.22 -7.55 -13.38
CA GLY A 182 18.01 -8.48 -12.26
C GLY A 182 19.10 -8.46 -11.20
N ASP A 183 20.38 -8.45 -11.60
CA ASP A 183 21.52 -8.45 -10.67
C ASP A 183 21.56 -7.18 -9.81
N GLU A 184 21.24 -6.03 -10.42
CA GLU A 184 21.18 -4.77 -9.71
C GLU A 184 19.98 -4.73 -8.75
N ALA A 185 18.83 -5.25 -9.20
CA ALA A 185 17.65 -5.40 -8.35
C ALA A 185 17.96 -6.26 -7.12
N LEU A 186 18.63 -7.40 -7.30
CA LEU A 186 19.03 -8.28 -6.19
C LEU A 186 19.94 -7.56 -5.20
N LYS A 187 20.97 -6.86 -5.69
CA LYS A 187 21.88 -6.07 -4.84
C LYS A 187 21.13 -5.01 -4.01
N ILE A 188 20.13 -4.36 -4.62
CA ILE A 188 19.30 -3.35 -3.93
C ILE A 188 18.40 -4.00 -2.87
N PHE A 189 17.75 -5.13 -3.18
CA PHE A 189 16.94 -5.84 -2.18
C PHE A 189 17.79 -6.39 -1.02
N GLN A 190 19.02 -6.84 -1.27
CA GLN A 190 19.97 -7.23 -0.24
C GLN A 190 20.32 -6.05 0.70
N LYS A 191 20.52 -4.84 0.14
CA LYS A 191 20.71 -3.61 0.95
C LYS A 191 19.48 -3.32 1.81
N ALA A 192 18.28 -3.44 1.25
CA ALA A 192 17.05 -3.29 2.02
C ALA A 192 16.98 -4.31 3.16
N CYS A 193 17.30 -5.58 2.89
CA CYS A 193 17.30 -6.64 3.88
C CYS A 193 18.26 -6.38 5.04
N GLN A 194 19.46 -5.84 4.77
CA GLN A 194 20.45 -5.46 5.80
C GLN A 194 19.96 -4.34 6.74
N ARG A 195 18.94 -3.58 6.33
CA ARG A 195 18.34 -2.51 7.13
C ARG A 195 17.12 -2.96 7.94
N LEU A 196 16.65 -4.20 7.75
CA LEU A 196 15.52 -4.73 8.50
C LEU A 196 15.87 -4.86 9.98
N THR A 197 14.96 -4.41 10.82
CA THR A 197 15.03 -4.53 12.29
C THR A 197 13.70 -5.03 12.82
N PRO A 198 13.59 -5.49 14.07
CA PRO A 198 12.31 -5.84 14.69
C PRO A 198 11.31 -4.66 14.72
N GLN A 199 11.78 -3.41 14.67
CA GLN A 199 10.97 -2.20 14.64
C GLN A 199 10.50 -1.83 13.23
N THR A 200 11.11 -2.41 12.17
CA THR A 200 10.65 -2.23 10.79
C THR A 200 9.23 -2.76 10.66
N LYS A 201 8.36 -2.00 9.99
CA LYS A 201 6.97 -2.43 9.73
C LYS A 201 6.94 -3.85 9.16
N ALA A 202 6.12 -4.71 9.74
CA ALA A 202 6.01 -6.11 9.35
C ALA A 202 5.74 -6.29 7.85
N ALA A 203 4.86 -5.47 7.27
CA ALA A 203 4.57 -5.48 5.84
C ALA A 203 5.80 -5.21 4.97
N LEU A 204 6.69 -4.29 5.36
CA LEU A 204 7.94 -4.04 4.64
C LEU A 204 8.91 -5.22 4.76
N ARG A 205 9.01 -5.84 5.95
CA ARG A 205 9.85 -7.03 6.15
C ARG A 205 9.41 -8.17 5.23
N VAL A 206 8.11 -8.48 5.23
CA VAL A 206 7.51 -9.50 4.37
C VAL A 206 7.74 -9.21 2.89
N ASP A 207 7.53 -7.97 2.45
CA ASP A 207 7.69 -7.60 1.04
C ASP A 207 9.14 -7.76 0.57
N ILE A 208 10.13 -7.28 1.34
CA ILE A 208 11.55 -7.43 1.00
C ILE A 208 11.97 -8.91 0.94
N LEU A 209 11.60 -9.70 1.96
CA LEU A 209 11.94 -11.13 2.00
C LEU A 209 11.31 -11.89 0.84
N SER A 210 10.04 -11.60 0.51
CA SER A 210 9.34 -12.21 -0.63
C SER A 210 10.07 -11.95 -1.96
N ARG A 211 10.57 -10.74 -2.16
CA ARG A 211 11.31 -10.38 -3.37
C ARG A 211 12.64 -11.11 -3.48
N ILE A 212 13.40 -11.17 -2.40
CA ILE A 212 14.69 -11.89 -2.37
C ILE A 212 14.47 -13.38 -2.60
N ILE A 213 13.50 -14.00 -1.93
CA ILE A 213 13.13 -15.41 -2.11
C ILE A 213 12.80 -15.70 -3.57
N ARG A 214 11.98 -14.87 -4.20
CA ARG A 214 11.62 -15.01 -5.61
C ARG A 214 12.84 -14.92 -6.53
N MET A 215 13.75 -13.99 -6.27
CA MET A 215 14.95 -13.82 -7.10
C MET A 215 15.88 -15.02 -6.97
N TYR A 216 16.12 -15.53 -5.78
CA TYR A 216 16.93 -16.74 -5.59
C TYR A 216 16.25 -18.01 -6.14
N SER A 217 14.92 -18.10 -6.05
CA SER A 217 14.15 -19.17 -6.66
C SER A 217 14.33 -19.19 -8.20
N ASN A 218 14.23 -18.01 -8.84
CA ASN A 218 14.43 -17.89 -10.29
C ASN A 218 15.87 -18.18 -10.73
N ALA A 219 16.84 -17.91 -9.85
CA ALA A 219 18.27 -18.21 -10.10
C ALA A 219 18.68 -19.66 -9.73
N GLY A 220 17.76 -20.49 -9.24
CA GLY A 220 18.05 -21.87 -8.82
C GLY A 220 18.95 -21.97 -7.59
N GLN A 221 19.06 -20.91 -6.79
CA GLN A 221 19.92 -20.86 -5.60
C GLN A 221 19.16 -21.31 -4.36
N ASP A 222 18.87 -22.60 -4.27
CA ASP A 222 17.98 -23.18 -3.26
C ASP A 222 18.46 -22.98 -1.81
N SER A 223 19.75 -23.02 -1.54
CA SER A 223 20.29 -22.79 -0.19
C SER A 223 19.99 -21.39 0.33
N LEU A 224 20.18 -20.35 -0.52
CA LEU A 224 19.87 -18.97 -0.17
C LEU A 224 18.36 -18.74 -0.08
N LYS A 225 17.58 -19.34 -0.99
CA LYS A 225 16.12 -19.32 -0.92
C LYS A 225 15.62 -19.86 0.42
N HIS A 226 16.12 -21.02 0.89
CA HIS A 226 15.73 -21.62 2.16
C HIS A 226 16.13 -20.78 3.37
N PHE A 227 17.30 -20.13 3.33
CA PHE A 227 17.73 -19.21 4.37
C PHE A 227 16.72 -18.05 4.54
N TYR A 228 16.30 -17.41 3.45
CA TYR A 228 15.33 -16.31 3.50
C TYR A 228 13.90 -16.77 3.77
N LEU A 229 13.52 -17.99 3.39
CA LEU A 229 12.24 -18.58 3.78
C LEU A 229 12.14 -18.75 5.30
N LYS A 230 13.22 -19.17 5.96
CA LYS A 230 13.25 -19.27 7.42
C LYS A 230 13.06 -17.89 8.09
N GLN A 231 13.73 -16.85 7.60
CA GLN A 231 13.53 -15.49 8.12
C GLN A 231 12.09 -14.98 7.89
N MET A 232 11.49 -15.35 6.76
CA MET A 232 10.07 -15.03 6.48
C MET A 232 9.15 -15.71 7.48
N ASP A 233 9.36 -17.00 7.77
CA ASP A 233 8.56 -17.75 8.72
C ASP A 233 8.66 -17.14 10.13
N GLU A 234 9.87 -16.82 10.59
CA GLU A 234 10.09 -16.13 11.87
C GLU A 234 9.35 -14.78 11.93
N THR A 235 9.35 -14.02 10.83
CA THR A 235 8.62 -12.75 10.72
C THR A 235 7.11 -12.96 10.80
N LEU A 236 6.58 -13.98 10.12
CA LEU A 236 5.15 -14.31 10.14
C LEU A 236 4.69 -14.79 11.52
N GLN A 237 5.48 -15.62 12.19
CA GLN A 237 5.19 -16.06 13.57
C GLN A 237 5.14 -14.87 14.54
N GLU A 238 6.05 -13.91 14.39
CA GLU A 238 6.03 -12.67 15.18
C GLU A 238 4.74 -11.86 14.94
N ILE A 239 4.29 -11.74 13.69
CA ILE A 239 3.05 -11.03 13.35
C ILE A 239 1.85 -11.73 14.01
N ILE A 240 1.73 -13.05 13.83
CA ILE A 240 0.62 -13.85 14.37
C ILE A 240 0.59 -13.75 15.91
N SER A 241 1.74 -13.77 16.57
CA SER A 241 1.81 -13.70 18.03
C SER A 241 1.40 -12.33 18.61
N ARG A 242 1.34 -11.28 17.79
CA ARG A 242 0.94 -9.91 18.18
C ARG A 242 -0.52 -9.58 17.86
N GLU A 243 -1.18 -10.42 17.07
CA GLU A 243 -2.63 -10.29 16.86
C GLU A 243 -3.37 -10.86 18.07
N PRO A 244 -4.27 -10.08 18.72
CA PRO A 244 -5.02 -10.51 19.90
C PRO A 244 -6.08 -11.55 19.57
#